data_d4ec54c7494ee294dd44c884fb19a833
#
_entry.id   d4ec54c7494ee294dd44c884fb19a833
#
_cell.length_a   1.000
_cell.length_b   1.000
_cell.length_c   1.000
_cell.angle_alpha   90.00
_cell.angle_beta   90.00
_cell.angle_gamma   90.00
#
_symmetry.space_group_name_H-M   'P 1'
#
loop_
_entity.id
_entity.type
_entity.pdbx_description
1 polymer ?
#
loop_
_entity_poly.entity_id
_entity_poly.type
_entity_poly.pdbx_seq_one_letter_code
_entity_poly.pdbx_strand_id
1 'polypeptide(L)'
;MRPDSRSTSIEDMGTQRKYSRPFSLRIFARIIFFYFLAWRKERFFCGLLLFALAPGISVAQTKPEEVVFSSGGRELHGFLWKPEGAGPFPAIVWNHGSEKLPGSQPTLGKFYTEHSYVFFVPHRRGQGRSQGEYIQDLVAQAPPSERARRMVELQQAEVDDVIAALNYLKSQPSVDPGRIVISGCSYGGIQTLLTGERDLGVKALVPFAPGAMSWEQNVPLQDRLVRAVDLAKAPILLIQAENDYSLAPSRVLSKEANKKKKDFQSKIYPAFGNTHQDGHWGFCSSATEVWGNDVLAFLETQMKASR
;
A
#
# COMPACT_ATOMS: atom_id res chain seq x y z
N MET A 1 43.90 -21.94 36.31
CA MET A 1 43.29 -22.61 37.44
C MET A 1 41.81 -22.83 37.15
N ARG A 2 41.40 -24.03 36.80
CA ARG A 2 40.09 -24.64 37.03
C ARG A 2 40.11 -25.24 38.45
N PRO A 3 39.01 -25.55 39.14
CA PRO A 3 37.83 -26.32 38.75
C PRO A 3 36.51 -25.74 39.34
N ASP A 4 35.27 -26.27 39.33
CA ASP A 4 34.70 -27.57 38.98
C ASP A 4 33.18 -27.49 39.12
N SER A 5 32.51 -28.19 38.26
CA SER A 5 31.25 -28.89 38.27
C SER A 5 30.37 -28.90 39.54
N ARG A 6 29.03 -28.84 39.37
CA ARG A 6 28.09 -29.90 39.85
C ARG A 6 26.71 -29.80 39.17
N SER A 7 26.38 -30.89 38.56
CA SER A 7 25.06 -31.34 38.13
C SER A 7 24.16 -31.68 39.34
N THR A 8 22.85 -31.50 39.23
CA THR A 8 21.86 -32.38 39.89
C THR A 8 20.63 -32.49 39.00
N SER A 9 20.43 -33.70 38.53
CA SER A 9 19.19 -34.28 38.00
C SER A 9 18.33 -34.81 39.16
N ILE A 10 16.99 -34.72 39.08
CA ILE A 10 15.96 -35.57 39.70
C ILE A 10 14.74 -35.47 38.80
N GLU A 11 14.40 -36.50 37.94
CA GLU A 11 13.39 -37.55 38.12
C GLU A 11 12.02 -37.06 38.57
N ASP A 12 11.04 -37.15 37.68
CA ASP A 12 10.09 -38.21 37.30
C ASP A 12 8.96 -38.44 38.33
N MET A 13 7.74 -38.34 37.86
CA MET A 13 6.52 -39.12 38.13
C MET A 13 5.32 -38.38 37.53
N GLY A 14 4.71 -38.73 36.46
CA GLY A 14 3.88 -39.88 36.20
C GLY A 14 2.47 -39.76 36.79
N THR A 15 1.47 -39.38 36.00
CA THR A 15 0.14 -40.02 36.12
C THR A 15 -0.70 -39.79 34.88
N GLN A 16 -0.94 -40.86 34.18
CA GLN A 16 -1.96 -41.05 33.15
C GLN A 16 -3.36 -41.03 33.76
N ARG A 17 -4.33 -40.32 33.15
CA ARG A 17 -5.72 -40.75 33.18
C ARG A 17 -6.37 -40.59 31.80
N LYS A 18 -6.53 -41.76 31.17
CA LYS A 18 -7.49 -42.03 30.11
C LYS A 18 -8.90 -41.83 30.63
N TYR A 19 -9.74 -41.08 29.90
CA TYR A 19 -11.15 -41.40 29.81
C TYR A 19 -11.64 -41.09 28.39
N SER A 20 -11.76 -42.16 27.65
CA SER A 20 -12.55 -42.25 26.40
C SER A 20 -14.01 -42.53 26.75
N ARG A 21 -14.95 -41.75 26.20
CA ARG A 21 -16.28 -42.25 25.85
C ARG A 21 -16.83 -41.52 24.65
N PRO A 22 -17.34 -42.21 23.63
CA PRO A 22 -17.95 -41.60 22.47
C PRO A 22 -19.39 -41.23 22.77
N PHE A 23 -19.78 -39.98 22.45
CA PHE A 23 -21.17 -39.58 22.49
C PHE A 23 -21.84 -40.00 21.16
N SER A 24 -22.85 -40.86 21.26
CA SER A 24 -23.49 -41.53 20.17
C SER A 24 -24.39 -40.58 19.35
N LEU A 25 -24.11 -40.57 18.05
CA LEU A 25 -24.85 -39.89 16.96
C LEU A 25 -26.16 -40.68 16.62
N ARG A 26 -27.09 -40.78 17.55
CA ARG A 26 -28.35 -41.56 17.30
C ARG A 26 -29.66 -40.91 17.75
N ILE A 27 -29.70 -39.63 18.04
CA ILE A 27 -30.95 -38.98 18.51
C ILE A 27 -31.51 -37.93 17.51
N PHE A 28 -30.79 -37.55 16.47
CA PHE A 28 -31.30 -36.54 15.52
C PHE A 28 -32.06 -37.09 14.28
N ALA A 29 -32.16 -38.41 14.13
CA ALA A 29 -32.81 -39.02 12.93
C ALA A 29 -34.29 -39.40 13.12
N ARG A 30 -34.93 -39.05 14.24
CA ARG A 30 -36.34 -39.47 14.50
C ARG A 30 -37.37 -38.35 14.56
N ILE A 31 -37.00 -37.09 14.34
CA ILE A 31 -37.99 -35.98 14.39
C ILE A 31 -38.36 -35.47 13.00
N ILE A 32 -37.65 -35.84 11.93
CA ILE A 32 -37.96 -35.38 10.55
C ILE A 32 -38.94 -36.33 9.80
N PHE A 33 -39.22 -37.51 10.32
CA PHE A 33 -40.04 -38.49 9.59
C PHE A 33 -41.53 -38.44 9.91
N PHE A 34 -41.99 -37.57 10.81
CA PHE A 34 -43.44 -37.50 11.20
C PHE A 34 -44.20 -36.29 10.62
N TYR A 35 -43.58 -35.43 9.83
CA TYR A 35 -44.25 -34.29 9.19
C TYR A 35 -44.49 -34.44 7.69
N PHE A 36 -44.26 -35.65 7.12
CA PHE A 36 -44.41 -35.84 5.65
C PHE A 36 -45.63 -36.64 5.24
N LEU A 37 -46.55 -36.95 6.13
CA LEU A 37 -47.74 -37.81 5.79
C LEU A 37 -49.10 -37.22 6.11
N ALA A 38 -49.26 -35.93 6.20
CA ALA A 38 -50.60 -35.36 6.34
C ALA A 38 -50.69 -34.01 5.65
N TRP A 39 -50.76 -34.01 4.32
CA TRP A 39 -51.54 -33.03 3.58
C TRP A 39 -51.50 -33.30 2.06
N ARG A 40 -52.40 -34.15 1.67
CA ARG A 40 -52.75 -34.27 0.27
C ARG A 40 -54.20 -33.84 0.15
N LYS A 41 -54.44 -32.59 -0.27
CA LYS A 41 -55.61 -32.14 -1.04
C LYS A 41 -55.59 -30.62 -1.26
N GLU A 42 -55.51 -30.31 -2.54
CA GLU A 42 -56.06 -29.13 -3.21
C GLU A 42 -55.62 -27.73 -2.79
N ARG A 43 -54.77 -27.10 -3.64
CA ARG A 43 -55.16 -25.87 -4.36
C ARG A 43 -53.96 -25.37 -5.19
N PHE A 44 -54.20 -25.20 -6.48
CA PHE A 44 -53.35 -24.44 -7.37
C PHE A 44 -53.19 -23.02 -6.82
N PHE A 45 -51.99 -22.67 -6.35
CA PHE A 45 -51.59 -21.30 -6.15
C PHE A 45 -50.30 -21.05 -6.93
N CYS A 46 -50.43 -20.17 -7.94
CA CYS A 46 -49.37 -19.64 -8.72
C CYS A 46 -48.47 -18.82 -7.77
N GLY A 47 -47.45 -19.45 -7.20
CA GLY A 47 -46.47 -18.81 -6.33
C GLY A 47 -45.36 -18.21 -7.17
N LEU A 48 -45.41 -16.89 -7.39
CA LEU A 48 -44.30 -16.09 -7.87
C LEU A 48 -43.08 -16.34 -6.93
N LEU A 49 -42.10 -17.10 -7.39
CA LEU A 49 -40.83 -17.20 -6.74
C LEU A 49 -40.12 -15.83 -6.88
N LEU A 50 -40.26 -14.98 -5.89
CA LEU A 50 -39.37 -13.85 -5.66
C LEU A 50 -37.99 -14.42 -5.32
N PHE A 51 -37.13 -14.54 -6.32
CA PHE A 51 -35.70 -14.65 -6.10
C PHE A 51 -35.24 -13.35 -5.40
N ALA A 52 -35.16 -13.38 -4.08
CA ALA A 52 -34.43 -12.37 -3.36
C ALA A 52 -32.97 -12.45 -3.84
N LEU A 53 -32.59 -11.51 -4.69
CA LEU A 53 -31.18 -11.23 -4.97
C LEU A 53 -30.53 -10.81 -3.63
N ALA A 54 -29.96 -11.79 -2.92
CA ALA A 54 -29.06 -11.47 -1.84
C ALA A 54 -27.93 -10.61 -2.45
N PRO A 55 -27.60 -9.44 -1.87
CA PRO A 55 -26.44 -8.72 -2.33
C PRO A 55 -25.25 -9.67 -2.21
N GLY A 56 -24.64 -10.01 -3.34
CA GLY A 56 -23.44 -10.83 -3.37
C GLY A 56 -22.39 -10.16 -2.49
N ILE A 57 -21.89 -10.89 -1.50
CA ILE A 57 -20.73 -10.44 -0.72
C ILE A 57 -19.59 -10.37 -1.74
N SER A 58 -19.24 -9.14 -2.13
CA SER A 58 -18.10 -8.87 -3.00
C SER A 58 -16.84 -9.22 -2.22
N VAL A 59 -16.17 -10.28 -2.62
CA VAL A 59 -14.89 -10.67 -2.02
C VAL A 59 -13.81 -9.99 -2.84
N ALA A 60 -13.09 -9.04 -2.24
CA ALA A 60 -12.01 -8.33 -2.90
C ALA A 60 -11.01 -9.31 -3.55
N GLN A 61 -10.45 -8.93 -4.68
CA GLN A 61 -9.48 -9.74 -5.42
C GLN A 61 -8.32 -10.18 -4.50
N THR A 62 -8.17 -11.46 -4.30
CA THR A 62 -7.18 -12.03 -3.36
C THR A 62 -5.75 -12.03 -3.90
N LYS A 63 -5.58 -11.83 -5.21
CA LYS A 63 -4.28 -11.82 -5.89
C LYS A 63 -4.21 -10.68 -6.92
N PRO A 64 -3.06 -9.99 -7.03
CA PRO A 64 -2.86 -8.99 -8.06
C PRO A 64 -2.68 -9.65 -9.44
N GLU A 65 -2.98 -8.89 -10.47
CA GLU A 65 -2.56 -9.15 -11.83
C GLU A 65 -1.13 -8.63 -12.02
N GLU A 66 -0.21 -9.46 -12.49
CA GLU A 66 1.09 -8.98 -12.93
C GLU A 66 0.95 -8.36 -14.32
N VAL A 67 1.41 -7.13 -14.47
CA VAL A 67 1.24 -6.35 -15.71
C VAL A 67 2.58 -5.87 -16.24
N VAL A 68 2.61 -5.61 -17.54
CA VAL A 68 3.77 -5.09 -18.25
C VAL A 68 3.39 -3.79 -18.95
N PHE A 69 4.28 -2.79 -18.88
CA PHE A 69 4.13 -1.51 -19.54
C PHE A 69 5.49 -1.00 -20.03
N SER A 70 5.51 0.05 -20.86
CA SER A 70 6.74 0.56 -21.44
C SER A 70 7.08 1.96 -20.91
N SER A 71 8.37 2.18 -20.63
CA SER A 71 8.93 3.49 -20.29
C SER A 71 10.26 3.71 -21.04
N GLY A 72 10.29 4.69 -21.93
CA GLY A 72 11.51 5.03 -22.66
C GLY A 72 12.13 3.86 -23.41
N GLY A 73 11.31 2.98 -24.01
CA GLY A 73 11.76 1.77 -24.73
C GLY A 73 12.16 0.60 -23.82
N ARG A 74 11.97 0.69 -22.51
CA ARG A 74 12.18 -0.40 -21.54
C ARG A 74 10.87 -1.05 -21.20
N GLU A 75 10.87 -2.37 -21.05
CA GLU A 75 9.80 -3.15 -20.48
C GLU A 75 9.87 -3.05 -18.95
N LEU A 76 8.81 -2.53 -18.34
CA LEU A 76 8.64 -2.46 -16.90
C LEU A 76 7.49 -3.35 -16.46
N HIS A 77 7.58 -3.87 -15.26
CA HIS A 77 6.59 -4.74 -14.63
C HIS A 77 5.90 -4.03 -13.48
N GLY A 78 4.76 -4.56 -13.06
CA GLY A 78 4.06 -4.08 -11.88
C GLY A 78 2.94 -5.03 -11.45
N PHE A 79 2.31 -4.71 -10.34
CA PHE A 79 1.19 -5.49 -9.80
C PHE A 79 -0.05 -4.60 -9.70
N LEU A 80 -1.13 -5.05 -10.33
CA LEU A 80 -2.41 -4.35 -10.38
C LEU A 80 -3.47 -5.11 -9.57
N TRP A 81 -3.93 -4.48 -8.49
CA TRP A 81 -5.03 -4.96 -7.68
C TRP A 81 -6.31 -4.26 -8.11
N LYS A 82 -7.39 -5.02 -8.30
CA LYS A 82 -8.68 -4.49 -8.75
C LYS A 82 -9.77 -4.81 -7.73
N PRO A 83 -10.64 -3.84 -7.38
CA PRO A 83 -11.86 -4.15 -6.65
C PRO A 83 -12.78 -5.04 -7.51
N GLU A 84 -13.70 -5.72 -6.86
CA GLU A 84 -14.78 -6.38 -7.58
C GLU A 84 -15.80 -5.37 -8.13
N GLY A 85 -16.45 -5.73 -9.22
CA GLY A 85 -17.46 -4.91 -9.88
C GLY A 85 -17.02 -4.34 -11.21
N ALA A 86 -17.91 -3.61 -11.84
CA ALA A 86 -17.73 -3.14 -13.22
C ALA A 86 -16.82 -1.91 -13.35
N GLY A 87 -16.63 -1.11 -12.27
CA GLY A 87 -15.91 0.16 -12.38
C GLY A 87 -16.67 1.23 -13.19
N PRO A 88 -16.01 2.29 -13.70
CA PRO A 88 -14.61 2.61 -13.42
C PRO A 88 -14.37 3.11 -11.98
N PHE A 89 -13.27 2.67 -11.38
CA PHE A 89 -12.89 2.99 -10.01
C PHE A 89 -11.85 4.10 -9.94
N PRO A 90 -11.79 4.87 -8.84
CA PRO A 90 -10.63 5.68 -8.53
C PRO A 90 -9.39 4.80 -8.35
N ALA A 91 -8.21 5.36 -8.53
CA ALA A 91 -6.99 4.56 -8.51
C ALA A 91 -5.84 5.21 -7.75
N ILE A 92 -4.97 4.36 -7.21
CA ILE A 92 -3.73 4.74 -6.52
C ILE A 92 -2.55 4.17 -7.32
N VAL A 93 -1.61 5.03 -7.71
CA VAL A 93 -0.25 4.61 -8.10
C VAL A 93 0.60 4.61 -6.84
N TRP A 94 1.08 3.45 -6.43
CA TRP A 94 1.93 3.30 -5.25
C TRP A 94 3.38 3.14 -5.64
N ASN A 95 4.17 4.14 -5.36
CA ASN A 95 5.62 4.12 -5.51
C ASN A 95 6.23 3.40 -4.30
N HIS A 96 6.81 2.22 -4.54
CA HIS A 96 7.52 1.45 -3.52
C HIS A 96 8.85 2.12 -3.10
N GLY A 97 9.46 1.67 -2.02
CA GLY A 97 10.72 2.18 -1.50
C GLY A 97 11.94 1.91 -2.40
N SER A 98 13.12 1.83 -1.78
CA SER A 98 14.40 1.62 -2.49
C SER A 98 14.78 0.14 -2.63
N GLU A 99 13.97 -0.78 -2.18
CA GLU A 99 14.23 -2.22 -2.26
C GLU A 99 14.35 -2.71 -3.71
N LYS A 100 15.27 -3.63 -3.97
CA LYS A 100 15.47 -4.21 -5.31
C LYS A 100 14.30 -5.12 -5.74
N LEU A 101 13.61 -5.74 -4.79
CA LEU A 101 12.47 -6.64 -5.00
C LEU A 101 11.24 -6.11 -4.22
N PRO A 102 10.50 -5.15 -4.79
CA PRO A 102 9.42 -4.45 -4.05
C PRO A 102 8.19 -5.31 -3.76
N GLY A 103 7.97 -6.38 -4.52
CA GLY A 103 6.79 -7.23 -4.40
C GLY A 103 5.48 -6.53 -4.80
N SER A 104 4.37 -7.13 -4.43
CA SER A 104 3.03 -6.68 -4.83
C SER A 104 2.29 -5.86 -3.77
N GLN A 105 2.89 -5.63 -2.60
CA GLN A 105 2.30 -4.88 -1.48
C GLN A 105 0.91 -5.41 -1.05
N PRO A 106 0.78 -6.69 -0.64
CA PRO A 106 -0.52 -7.34 -0.48
C PRO A 106 -1.40 -6.72 0.60
N THR A 107 -0.84 -6.22 1.71
CA THR A 107 -1.61 -5.54 2.76
C THR A 107 -2.26 -4.26 2.23
N LEU A 108 -1.50 -3.45 1.49
CA LEU A 108 -2.02 -2.22 0.88
C LEU A 108 -2.98 -2.53 -0.27
N GLY A 109 -2.67 -3.54 -1.09
CA GLY A 109 -3.54 -3.99 -2.18
C GLY A 109 -4.92 -4.37 -1.67
N LYS A 110 -4.97 -5.18 -0.60
CA LYS A 110 -6.22 -5.56 0.07
C LYS A 110 -6.93 -4.32 0.63
N PHE A 111 -6.23 -3.49 1.40
CA PHE A 111 -6.80 -2.29 2.00
C PHE A 111 -7.48 -1.39 0.96
N TYR A 112 -6.79 -1.03 -0.12
CA TYR A 112 -7.34 -0.12 -1.12
C TYR A 112 -8.46 -0.76 -1.95
N THR A 113 -8.38 -2.05 -2.29
CA THR A 113 -9.46 -2.72 -3.04
C THR A 113 -10.73 -2.91 -2.21
N GLU A 114 -10.63 -3.17 -0.92
CA GLU A 114 -11.78 -3.20 0.00
C GLU A 114 -12.50 -1.83 0.10
N HIS A 115 -11.77 -0.74 -0.19
CA HIS A 115 -12.32 0.61 -0.27
C HIS A 115 -12.62 1.09 -1.69
N SER A 116 -12.76 0.15 -2.63
CA SER A 116 -13.14 0.41 -4.03
C SER A 116 -12.14 1.26 -4.81
N TYR A 117 -10.84 1.16 -4.51
CA TYR A 117 -9.75 1.73 -5.30
C TYR A 117 -9.03 0.64 -6.09
N VAL A 118 -8.73 0.89 -7.34
CA VAL A 118 -7.66 0.17 -8.05
C VAL A 118 -6.33 0.58 -7.43
N PHE A 119 -5.49 -0.41 -7.09
CA PHE A 119 -4.19 -0.16 -6.49
C PHE A 119 -3.08 -0.74 -7.38
N PHE A 120 -2.19 0.11 -7.86
CA PHE A 120 -1.13 -0.25 -8.80
C PHE A 120 0.25 -0.02 -8.19
N VAL A 121 1.07 -1.06 -8.16
CA VAL A 121 2.46 -1.04 -7.71
C VAL A 121 3.37 -1.22 -8.92
N PRO A 122 3.74 -0.14 -9.64
CA PRO A 122 4.71 -0.22 -10.72
C PRO A 122 6.11 -0.42 -10.15
N HIS A 123 6.90 -1.31 -10.75
CA HIS A 123 8.32 -1.45 -10.46
C HIS A 123 9.13 -0.57 -11.42
N ARG A 124 9.89 0.36 -10.87
CA ARG A 124 10.77 1.24 -11.66
C ARG A 124 11.90 0.44 -12.30
N ARG A 125 12.60 1.05 -13.24
CA ARG A 125 13.76 0.44 -13.91
C ARG A 125 14.74 -0.18 -12.91
N GLY A 126 15.25 -1.38 -13.24
CA GLY A 126 16.21 -2.10 -12.39
C GLY A 126 15.64 -2.71 -11.11
N GLN A 127 14.31 -2.67 -10.90
CA GLN A 127 13.66 -3.23 -9.71
C GLN A 127 12.64 -4.29 -10.11
N GLY A 128 12.49 -5.32 -9.27
CA GLY A 128 11.66 -6.48 -9.58
C GLY A 128 12.12 -7.18 -10.85
N ARG A 129 11.23 -7.29 -11.83
CA ARG A 129 11.50 -7.84 -13.17
C ARG A 129 11.68 -6.77 -14.25
N SER A 130 11.57 -5.48 -13.86
CA SER A 130 11.70 -4.35 -14.79
C SER A 130 13.12 -4.27 -15.35
N GLN A 131 13.22 -4.01 -16.65
CA GLN A 131 14.49 -3.81 -17.32
C GLN A 131 15.24 -2.56 -16.82
N GLY A 132 16.54 -2.53 -16.99
CA GLY A 132 17.43 -1.43 -16.60
C GLY A 132 18.34 -1.80 -15.44
N GLU A 133 19.14 -0.83 -15.00
CA GLU A 133 20.06 -0.99 -13.89
C GLU A 133 19.46 -0.47 -12.60
N TYR A 134 19.74 -1.17 -11.51
CA TYR A 134 19.28 -0.77 -10.19
C TYR A 134 19.99 0.50 -9.71
N ILE A 135 19.22 1.46 -9.23
CA ILE A 135 19.71 2.80 -8.89
C ILE A 135 20.87 2.79 -7.89
N GLN A 136 20.87 1.89 -6.89
CA GLN A 136 21.93 1.84 -5.90
C GLN A 136 23.26 1.38 -6.53
N ASP A 137 23.19 0.48 -7.51
CA ASP A 137 24.36 0.01 -8.25
C ASP A 137 24.95 1.16 -9.10
N LEU A 138 24.09 1.98 -9.73
CA LEU A 138 24.50 3.18 -10.47
C LEU A 138 25.12 4.27 -9.58
N VAL A 139 24.55 4.48 -8.39
CA VAL A 139 25.10 5.45 -7.43
C VAL A 139 26.44 4.99 -6.87
N ALA A 140 26.59 3.68 -6.63
CA ALA A 140 27.84 3.11 -6.12
C ALA A 140 29.03 3.33 -7.07
N GLN A 141 28.79 3.46 -8.39
CA GLN A 141 29.81 3.73 -9.41
C GLN A 141 30.33 5.18 -9.35
N ALA A 142 29.57 6.11 -8.74
CA ALA A 142 30.00 7.50 -8.61
C ALA A 142 31.03 7.68 -7.47
N PRO A 143 31.93 8.64 -7.58
CA PRO A 143 32.81 9.03 -6.48
C PRO A 143 31.99 9.34 -5.21
N PRO A 144 32.49 9.00 -4.01
CA PRO A 144 31.72 9.21 -2.76
C PRO A 144 31.20 10.65 -2.59
N SER A 145 31.98 11.65 -2.97
CA SER A 145 31.60 13.08 -2.90
C SER A 145 30.45 13.47 -3.84
N GLU A 146 30.17 12.67 -4.87
CA GLU A 146 29.16 12.96 -5.87
C GLU A 146 27.89 12.11 -5.70
N ARG A 147 27.93 11.09 -4.86
CA ARG A 147 26.81 10.12 -4.72
C ARG A 147 25.48 10.75 -4.34
N ALA A 148 25.51 11.76 -3.46
CA ALA A 148 24.27 12.46 -3.06
C ALA A 148 23.63 13.17 -4.26
N ARG A 149 24.41 13.89 -5.06
CA ARG A 149 23.93 14.55 -6.27
C ARG A 149 23.48 13.54 -7.32
N ARG A 150 24.31 12.50 -7.55
CA ARG A 150 24.00 11.43 -8.51
C ARG A 150 22.71 10.70 -8.18
N MET A 151 22.44 10.44 -6.89
CA MET A 151 21.18 9.87 -6.44
C MET A 151 19.99 10.74 -6.86
N VAL A 152 20.04 12.05 -6.64
CA VAL A 152 18.96 12.97 -7.00
C VAL A 152 18.75 13.04 -8.52
N GLU A 153 19.82 13.04 -9.31
CA GLU A 153 19.72 12.98 -10.77
C GLU A 153 19.02 11.73 -11.27
N LEU A 154 19.36 10.57 -10.71
CA LEU A 154 18.75 9.29 -11.06
C LEU A 154 17.29 9.22 -10.59
N GLN A 155 16.99 9.74 -9.39
CA GLN A 155 15.62 9.86 -8.89
C GLN A 155 14.74 10.68 -9.84
N GLN A 156 15.27 11.77 -10.38
CA GLN A 156 14.58 12.60 -11.36
C GLN A 156 14.36 11.86 -12.70
N ALA A 157 15.34 11.06 -13.13
CA ALA A 157 15.21 10.27 -14.35
C ALA A 157 14.17 9.12 -14.21
N GLU A 158 13.98 8.59 -12.99
CA GLU A 158 12.96 7.56 -12.74
C GLU A 158 11.52 8.11 -12.66
N VAL A 159 11.34 9.43 -12.58
CA VAL A 159 9.99 10.04 -12.69
C VAL A 159 9.30 9.64 -13.99
N ASP A 160 10.06 9.45 -15.08
CA ASP A 160 9.49 9.02 -16.35
C ASP A 160 8.85 7.62 -16.27
N ASP A 161 9.37 6.73 -15.41
CA ASP A 161 8.78 5.41 -15.17
C ASP A 161 7.45 5.52 -14.42
N VAL A 162 7.36 6.46 -13.46
CA VAL A 162 6.10 6.72 -12.74
C VAL A 162 5.06 7.36 -13.66
N ILE A 163 5.48 8.25 -14.56
CA ILE A 163 4.60 8.85 -15.57
C ILE A 163 4.10 7.77 -16.54
N ALA A 164 4.97 6.86 -16.98
CA ALA A 164 4.58 5.73 -17.83
C ALA A 164 3.57 4.82 -17.13
N ALA A 165 3.79 4.52 -15.85
CA ALA A 165 2.86 3.77 -15.01
C ALA A 165 1.50 4.46 -14.85
N LEU A 166 1.49 5.78 -14.65
CA LEU A 166 0.27 6.58 -14.60
C LEU A 166 -0.50 6.53 -15.93
N ASN A 167 0.19 6.64 -17.05
CA ASN A 167 -0.43 6.56 -18.39
C ASN A 167 -1.00 5.17 -18.65
N TYR A 168 -0.27 4.11 -18.27
CA TYR A 168 -0.77 2.75 -18.31
C TYR A 168 -2.05 2.61 -17.48
N LEU A 169 -2.06 3.12 -16.24
CA LEU A 169 -3.22 3.04 -15.37
C LEU A 169 -4.43 3.79 -15.95
N LYS A 170 -4.21 4.99 -16.53
CA LYS A 170 -5.25 5.78 -17.21
C LYS A 170 -5.89 5.06 -18.40
N SER A 171 -5.18 4.13 -19.03
CA SER A 171 -5.69 3.33 -20.17
C SER A 171 -6.53 2.12 -19.75
N GLN A 172 -6.59 1.79 -18.46
CA GLN A 172 -7.31 0.60 -18.00
C GLN A 172 -8.82 0.84 -17.96
N PRO A 173 -9.66 -0.05 -18.55
CA PRO A 173 -11.12 0.12 -18.55
C PRO A 173 -11.75 0.19 -17.17
N SER A 174 -11.12 -0.44 -16.17
CA SER A 174 -11.58 -0.45 -14.78
C SER A 174 -11.24 0.82 -14.00
N VAL A 175 -10.51 1.77 -14.59
CA VAL A 175 -9.99 2.98 -13.92
C VAL A 175 -10.68 4.23 -14.44
N ASP A 176 -11.10 5.09 -13.52
CA ASP A 176 -11.50 6.47 -13.85
C ASP A 176 -10.24 7.35 -13.99
N PRO A 177 -9.86 7.74 -15.21
CA PRO A 177 -8.62 8.49 -15.43
C PRO A 177 -8.63 9.89 -14.81
N GLY A 178 -9.80 10.41 -14.44
CA GLY A 178 -9.96 11.67 -13.73
C GLY A 178 -9.86 11.56 -12.21
N ARG A 179 -9.76 10.34 -11.65
CA ARG A 179 -9.72 10.10 -10.20
C ARG A 179 -8.52 9.27 -9.79
N ILE A 180 -7.31 9.73 -10.10
CA ILE A 180 -6.06 9.04 -9.76
C ILE A 180 -5.26 9.84 -8.75
N VAL A 181 -4.64 9.13 -7.81
CA VAL A 181 -3.73 9.64 -6.78
C VAL A 181 -2.37 8.99 -6.95
N ILE A 182 -1.31 9.74 -6.66
CA ILE A 182 0.04 9.20 -6.54
C ILE A 182 0.40 9.14 -5.07
N SER A 183 0.85 7.99 -4.62
CA SER A 183 1.30 7.75 -3.25
C SER A 183 2.60 6.94 -3.25
N GLY A 184 3.25 6.82 -2.10
CA GLY A 184 4.44 6.00 -1.97
C GLY A 184 5.20 6.24 -0.69
N CYS A 185 6.08 5.28 -0.34
CA CYS A 185 6.83 5.28 0.91
C CYS A 185 8.32 5.49 0.69
N SER A 186 8.96 6.26 1.59
CA SER A 186 10.42 6.44 1.59
C SER A 186 10.92 7.02 0.27
N TYR A 187 11.73 6.25 -0.47
CA TYR A 187 12.09 6.56 -1.85
C TYR A 187 10.86 6.79 -2.73
N GLY A 188 9.80 5.97 -2.56
CA GLY A 188 8.53 6.15 -3.26
C GLY A 188 7.81 7.44 -2.87
N GLY A 189 7.97 7.92 -1.65
CA GLY A 189 7.51 9.24 -1.22
C GLY A 189 8.25 10.38 -1.94
N ILE A 190 9.57 10.21 -2.18
CA ILE A 190 10.35 11.12 -3.02
C ILE A 190 9.77 11.14 -4.45
N GLN A 191 9.57 9.95 -5.05
CA GLN A 191 8.99 9.83 -6.40
C GLN A 191 7.59 10.45 -6.50
N THR A 192 6.78 10.31 -5.47
CA THR A 192 5.45 10.93 -5.38
C THR A 192 5.55 12.45 -5.49
N LEU A 193 6.44 13.09 -4.76
CA LEU A 193 6.64 14.54 -4.80
C LEU A 193 7.24 14.99 -6.14
N LEU A 194 8.29 14.31 -6.63
CA LEU A 194 8.93 14.64 -7.90
C LEU A 194 7.99 14.50 -9.10
N THR A 195 7.12 13.49 -9.08
CA THR A 195 6.11 13.31 -10.13
C THR A 195 5.02 14.36 -10.02
N GLY A 196 4.63 14.75 -8.81
CA GLY A 196 3.59 15.74 -8.55
C GLY A 196 3.89 17.14 -9.08
N GLU A 197 5.15 17.49 -9.30
CA GLU A 197 5.54 18.79 -9.90
C GLU A 197 5.19 18.92 -11.39
N ARG A 198 4.87 17.79 -12.06
CA ARG A 198 4.65 17.73 -13.52
C ARG A 198 3.23 18.09 -13.96
N ASP A 199 2.34 18.40 -13.02
CA ASP A 199 0.93 18.77 -13.32
C ASP A 199 0.22 17.77 -14.24
N LEU A 200 0.16 16.52 -13.80
CA LEU A 200 -0.36 15.38 -14.57
C LEU A 200 -1.89 15.17 -14.43
N GLY A 201 -2.59 16.11 -13.81
CA GLY A 201 -4.03 16.03 -13.57
C GLY A 201 -4.43 15.02 -12.50
N VAL A 202 -3.51 14.64 -11.59
CA VAL A 202 -3.83 13.78 -10.47
C VAL A 202 -4.58 14.54 -9.38
N LYS A 203 -5.44 13.85 -8.63
CA LYS A 203 -6.30 14.46 -7.62
C LYS A 203 -5.58 14.80 -6.32
N ALA A 204 -4.56 14.02 -5.96
CA ALA A 204 -3.79 14.23 -4.73
C ALA A 204 -2.44 13.54 -4.79
N LEU A 205 -1.56 13.93 -3.88
CA LEU A 205 -0.27 13.29 -3.59
C LEU A 205 -0.27 12.88 -2.12
N VAL A 206 0.08 11.60 -1.84
CA VAL A 206 0.17 11.09 -0.47
C VAL A 206 1.55 10.48 -0.25
N PRO A 207 2.61 11.31 -0.05
CA PRO A 207 3.94 10.80 0.28
C PRO A 207 4.01 10.37 1.74
N PHE A 208 4.50 9.15 1.97
CA PHE A 208 4.84 8.64 3.30
C PHE A 208 6.35 8.76 3.51
N ALA A 209 6.77 9.43 4.56
CA ALA A 209 8.17 9.50 5.01
C ALA A 209 9.19 9.80 3.90
N PRO A 210 9.00 10.79 3.01
CA PRO A 210 9.85 11.01 1.85
C PRO A 210 11.28 11.37 2.28
N GLY A 211 12.25 10.49 1.97
CA GLY A 211 13.65 10.73 2.23
C GLY A 211 14.09 10.66 3.70
N ALA A 212 13.28 10.16 4.63
CA ALA A 212 13.59 10.14 6.07
C ALA A 212 14.95 9.49 6.41
N MET A 213 15.35 8.42 5.70
CA MET A 213 16.61 7.73 5.93
C MET A 213 17.85 8.48 5.40
N SER A 214 17.66 9.36 4.43
CA SER A 214 18.79 10.02 3.73
C SER A 214 18.81 11.53 3.88
N TRP A 215 17.85 12.10 4.59
CA TRP A 215 17.65 13.54 4.66
C TRP A 215 18.88 14.29 5.17
N GLU A 216 19.41 13.86 6.31
CA GLU A 216 20.51 14.58 6.99
C GLU A 216 21.80 14.58 6.17
N GLN A 217 22.02 13.55 5.31
CA GLN A 217 23.24 13.38 4.54
C GLN A 217 23.11 13.84 3.08
N ASN A 218 21.91 14.31 2.66
CA ASN A 218 21.67 14.63 1.25
C ASN A 218 21.04 16.03 1.07
N VAL A 219 21.86 17.07 1.21
CA VAL A 219 21.43 18.46 0.99
C VAL A 219 20.82 18.67 -0.41
N PRO A 220 21.39 18.14 -1.52
CA PRO A 220 20.74 18.21 -2.83
C PRO A 220 19.31 17.66 -2.85
N LEU A 221 19.02 16.61 -2.07
CA LEU A 221 17.65 16.07 -1.95
C LEU A 221 16.74 17.03 -1.20
N GLN A 222 17.21 17.65 -0.13
CA GLN A 222 16.43 18.63 0.65
C GLN A 222 15.92 19.76 -0.25
N ASP A 223 16.86 20.41 -0.96
CA ASP A 223 16.53 21.50 -1.89
C ASP A 223 15.59 21.02 -3.01
N ARG A 224 15.84 19.81 -3.51
CA ARG A 224 15.05 19.24 -4.58
C ARG A 224 13.61 18.97 -4.17
N LEU A 225 13.37 18.46 -2.96
CA LEU A 225 12.01 18.18 -2.47
C LEU A 225 11.25 19.46 -2.08
N VAL A 226 11.93 20.44 -1.52
CA VAL A 226 11.34 21.78 -1.29
C VAL A 226 10.83 22.35 -2.61
N ARG A 227 11.63 22.29 -3.66
CA ARG A 227 11.22 22.72 -5.00
C ARG A 227 10.05 21.91 -5.56
N ALA A 228 10.03 20.60 -5.36
CA ALA A 228 8.95 19.74 -5.84
C ALA A 228 7.61 20.11 -5.18
N VAL A 229 7.61 20.35 -3.86
CA VAL A 229 6.43 20.82 -3.13
C VAL A 229 5.99 22.21 -3.61
N ASP A 230 6.91 23.13 -3.87
CA ASP A 230 6.57 24.46 -4.39
C ASP A 230 5.90 24.40 -5.78
N LEU A 231 6.35 23.51 -6.65
CA LEU A 231 5.82 23.34 -8.01
C LEU A 231 4.53 22.49 -8.06
N ALA A 232 4.30 21.60 -7.10
CA ALA A 232 3.13 20.73 -7.09
C ALA A 232 1.83 21.52 -7.14
N LYS A 233 0.87 21.08 -7.98
CA LYS A 233 -0.48 21.67 -8.12
C LYS A 233 -1.53 20.88 -7.36
N ALA A 234 -1.36 19.56 -7.25
CA ALA A 234 -2.27 18.71 -6.50
C ALA A 234 -2.11 18.90 -4.99
N PRO A 235 -3.19 18.81 -4.22
CA PRO A 235 -3.16 18.77 -2.75
C PRO A 235 -2.22 17.66 -2.25
N ILE A 236 -1.51 17.93 -1.16
CA ILE A 236 -0.55 16.99 -0.57
C ILE A 236 -0.96 16.65 0.85
N LEU A 237 -1.01 15.35 1.17
CA LEU A 237 -1.07 14.84 2.55
C LEU A 237 0.21 14.04 2.84
N LEU A 238 1.14 14.63 3.58
CA LEU A 238 2.37 13.98 3.99
C LEU A 238 2.18 13.28 5.33
N ILE A 239 2.55 12.01 5.40
CA ILE A 239 2.31 11.15 6.56
C ILE A 239 3.62 10.51 7.04
N GLN A 240 3.81 10.45 8.37
CA GLN A 240 5.00 9.85 8.97
C GLN A 240 4.69 9.38 10.40
N ALA A 241 5.37 8.34 10.90
CA ALA A 241 5.35 7.97 12.32
C ALA A 241 6.45 8.69 13.10
N GLU A 242 6.22 8.91 14.39
CA GLU A 242 7.11 9.66 15.28
C GLU A 242 8.47 9.00 15.45
N ASN A 243 8.52 7.66 15.44
CA ASN A 243 9.75 6.87 15.58
C ASN A 243 10.44 6.54 14.27
N ASP A 244 10.18 7.27 13.19
CA ASP A 244 10.93 7.16 11.93
C ASP A 244 12.38 7.63 12.09
N TYR A 245 13.24 7.37 11.10
CA TYR A 245 14.66 7.73 11.10
C TYR A 245 14.92 9.24 11.25
N SER A 246 14.13 10.07 10.57
CA SER A 246 14.15 11.53 10.71
C SER A 246 12.78 12.13 10.42
N LEU A 247 12.33 13.04 11.26
CA LEU A 247 11.13 13.85 11.05
C LEU A 247 11.40 15.17 10.32
N ALA A 248 12.65 15.44 10.02
CA ALA A 248 13.06 16.68 9.35
C ALA A 248 12.37 16.88 7.99
N PRO A 249 12.23 15.85 7.13
CA PRO A 249 11.48 16.02 5.86
C PRO A 249 10.09 16.59 6.08
N SER A 250 9.29 15.97 6.95
CA SER A 250 7.92 16.42 7.24
C SER A 250 7.88 17.84 7.77
N ARG A 251 8.77 18.18 8.70
CA ARG A 251 8.82 19.51 9.33
C ARG A 251 9.26 20.59 8.34
N VAL A 252 10.31 20.32 7.55
CA VAL A 252 10.86 21.29 6.59
C VAL A 252 9.86 21.50 5.44
N LEU A 253 9.34 20.45 4.85
CA LEU A 253 8.40 20.54 3.74
C LEU A 253 7.09 21.23 4.16
N SER A 254 6.55 20.93 5.36
CA SER A 254 5.40 21.66 5.92
C SER A 254 5.66 23.14 6.08
N LYS A 255 6.81 23.50 6.65
CA LYS A 255 7.18 24.91 6.87
C LYS A 255 7.26 25.67 5.53
N GLU A 256 7.92 25.08 4.53
CA GLU A 256 8.06 25.70 3.21
C GLU A 256 6.72 25.78 2.45
N ALA A 257 5.91 24.71 2.52
CA ALA A 257 4.56 24.71 1.94
C ALA A 257 3.67 25.80 2.53
N ASN A 258 3.69 25.96 3.87
CA ASN A 258 2.92 26.99 4.56
C ASN A 258 3.33 28.40 4.15
N LYS A 259 4.64 28.67 4.00
CA LYS A 259 5.14 29.96 3.49
C LYS A 259 4.57 30.30 2.12
N LYS A 260 4.38 29.29 1.28
CA LYS A 260 3.87 29.41 -0.09
C LYS A 260 2.36 29.27 -0.19
N LYS A 261 1.66 29.07 0.94
CA LYS A 261 0.20 28.85 1.00
C LYS A 261 -0.25 27.70 0.09
N LYS A 262 0.51 26.61 0.05
CA LYS A 262 0.19 25.41 -0.71
C LYS A 262 -0.94 24.65 -0.01
N ASP A 263 -1.76 23.92 -0.78
CA ASP A 263 -2.69 22.93 -0.23
C ASP A 263 -1.89 21.71 0.24
N PHE A 264 -1.40 21.82 1.46
CA PHE A 264 -0.46 20.87 2.06
C PHE A 264 -0.85 20.60 3.52
N GLN A 265 -1.03 19.33 3.82
CA GLN A 265 -1.26 18.83 5.16
C GLN A 265 -0.10 17.90 5.53
N SER A 266 0.33 17.92 6.78
CA SER A 266 1.28 16.95 7.31
C SER A 266 0.76 16.37 8.61
N LYS A 267 0.79 15.04 8.73
CA LYS A 267 0.38 14.35 9.95
C LYS A 267 1.49 13.42 10.41
N ILE A 268 1.98 13.68 11.62
CA ILE A 268 2.90 12.81 12.34
C ILE A 268 2.07 12.00 13.33
N TYR A 269 2.11 10.68 13.20
CA TYR A 269 1.41 9.75 14.06
C TYR A 269 2.29 9.32 15.23
N PRO A 270 1.70 8.81 16.32
CA PRO A 270 2.46 8.18 17.39
C PRO A 270 3.39 7.09 16.87
N ALA A 271 4.40 6.73 17.66
CA ALA A 271 5.34 5.67 17.33
C ALA A 271 4.62 4.36 16.95
N PHE A 272 5.03 3.73 15.85
CA PHE A 272 4.55 2.44 15.39
C PHE A 272 5.62 1.38 15.60
N GLY A 273 5.29 0.31 16.32
CA GLY A 273 6.29 -0.68 16.72
C GLY A 273 7.34 -0.12 17.69
N ASN A 274 8.52 -0.75 17.70
CA ASN A 274 9.56 -0.45 18.69
C ASN A 274 10.88 0.06 18.08
N THR A 275 11.00 0.06 16.77
CA THR A 275 12.23 0.42 16.06
C THR A 275 11.99 1.52 15.03
N HIS A 276 13.06 2.16 14.55
CA HIS A 276 12.97 3.08 13.42
C HIS A 276 12.46 2.38 12.14
N GLN A 277 12.81 1.10 11.95
CA GLN A 277 12.35 0.30 10.83
C GLN A 277 10.82 0.09 10.88
N ASP A 278 10.28 -0.17 12.08
CA ASP A 278 8.83 -0.27 12.25
C ASP A 278 8.15 1.06 11.95
N GLY A 279 8.67 2.17 12.50
CA GLY A 279 8.15 3.52 12.27
C GLY A 279 8.32 4.03 10.83
N HIS A 280 9.23 3.46 10.08
CA HIS A 280 9.45 3.79 8.67
C HIS A 280 8.69 2.86 7.75
N TRP A 281 9.27 1.67 7.48
CA TRP A 281 8.73 0.73 6.51
C TRP A 281 7.46 0.02 7.03
N GLY A 282 7.47 -0.43 8.28
CA GLY A 282 6.32 -1.07 8.92
C GLY A 282 5.10 -0.17 8.92
N PHE A 283 5.28 1.10 9.29
CA PHE A 283 4.22 2.11 9.28
C PHE A 283 3.64 2.31 7.87
N CYS A 284 4.47 2.48 6.85
CA CYS A 284 3.99 2.66 5.48
C CYS A 284 3.19 1.46 4.96
N SER A 285 3.70 0.23 5.18
CA SER A 285 3.25 -0.96 4.47
C SER A 285 2.19 -1.77 5.20
N SER A 286 2.04 -1.58 6.53
CA SER A 286 1.17 -2.43 7.34
C SER A 286 0.30 -1.72 8.37
N ALA A 287 0.54 -0.44 8.69
CA ALA A 287 -0.23 0.28 9.71
C ALA A 287 -1.53 0.92 9.16
N THR A 288 -2.23 0.23 8.26
CA THR A 288 -3.45 0.75 7.63
C THR A 288 -4.57 1.04 8.63
N GLU A 289 -4.60 0.37 9.76
CA GLU A 289 -5.53 0.64 10.86
C GLU A 289 -5.22 1.94 11.60
N VAL A 290 -3.99 2.46 11.49
CA VAL A 290 -3.56 3.71 12.14
C VAL A 290 -3.85 4.93 11.26
N TRP A 291 -3.41 4.89 10.01
CA TRP A 291 -3.48 6.04 9.10
C TRP A 291 -4.61 5.95 8.05
N GLY A 292 -5.20 4.76 7.88
CA GLY A 292 -6.09 4.49 6.75
C GLY A 292 -7.32 5.38 6.69
N ASN A 293 -8.00 5.60 7.83
CA ASN A 293 -9.19 6.46 7.87
C ASN A 293 -8.88 7.91 7.48
N ASP A 294 -7.74 8.45 7.89
CA ASP A 294 -7.35 9.83 7.55
C ASP A 294 -7.03 9.97 6.06
N VAL A 295 -6.31 8.97 5.51
CA VAL A 295 -6.00 8.93 4.07
C VAL A 295 -7.28 8.83 3.27
N LEU A 296 -8.19 7.92 3.60
CA LEU A 296 -9.45 7.75 2.88
C LEU A 296 -10.31 9.01 2.95
N ALA A 297 -10.43 9.66 4.11
CA ALA A 297 -11.17 10.91 4.25
C ALA A 297 -10.56 12.04 3.41
N PHE A 298 -9.23 12.15 3.38
CA PHE A 298 -8.54 13.11 2.51
C PHE A 298 -8.82 12.80 1.04
N LEU A 299 -8.65 11.55 0.61
CA LEU A 299 -8.90 11.14 -0.77
C LEU A 299 -10.35 11.40 -1.19
N GLU A 300 -11.32 11.05 -0.34
CA GLU A 300 -12.74 11.30 -0.62
C GLU A 300 -13.03 12.78 -0.88
N THR A 301 -12.43 13.65 -0.09
CA THR A 301 -12.54 15.12 -0.27
C THR A 301 -11.97 15.54 -1.62
N GLN A 302 -10.80 15.05 -2.00
CA GLN A 302 -10.15 15.42 -3.25
C GLN A 302 -10.84 14.82 -4.49
N MET A 303 -11.46 13.64 -4.35
CA MET A 303 -12.22 13.00 -5.44
C MET A 303 -13.55 13.71 -5.75
N LYS A 304 -14.15 14.40 -4.77
CA LYS A 304 -15.40 15.17 -4.95
C LYS A 304 -15.14 16.57 -5.47
N ALA A 305 -13.95 17.13 -5.27
CA ALA A 305 -13.63 18.48 -5.75
C ALA A 305 -13.60 18.50 -7.28
N SER A 306 -14.57 19.19 -7.89
CA SER A 306 -14.53 19.54 -9.30
C SER A 306 -13.40 20.55 -9.52
N ARG A 307 -12.47 20.24 -10.40
CA ARG A 307 -11.45 21.18 -10.86
C ARG A 307 -11.89 21.83 -12.13
#